data_0478aef9ccb0d6236757c7529da16bcc
#
_entry.id   0478aef9ccb0d6236757c7529da16bcc
#
_cell.length_a   1.000
_cell.length_b   1.000
_cell.length_c   1.000
_cell.angle_alpha   90.00
_cell.angle_beta   90.00
_cell.angle_gamma   90.00
#
_symmetry.space_group_name_H-M   'P 1'
#
loop_
_entity.id
_entity.type
_entity.pdbx_description
1 polymer ?
#
loop_
_entity_poly.entity_id
_entity_poly.type
_entity_poly.pdbx_seq_one_letter_code
_entity_poly.pdbx_strand_id
1 'polypeptide(L)'
;PMIRHCLLPISAALLLAACTSLGTQMSAESWRDDAATPEFEASGRMGVKENERGSYANFDWLRTAAVQLFEVKTPLGNSVGRLCQDSGGVQAVASDGQVYRAATTTELSRQLLGYDLPVVYIDRWANGLRVPGEPYSVLPDGRLQQMGWKIQRNLGEDGQVRMLLLERTGLSLRLVFDRFGQPEQRPGSCADHAGQAV
;
A
#
# COMPACT_ATOMS: atom_id res chain seq x y z
N PRO A 1 6.22 -61.32 -58.42
CA PRO A 1 6.11 -59.90 -58.14
C PRO A 1 5.77 -59.70 -56.67
N MET A 2 6.75 -59.19 -55.94
CA MET A 2 6.69 -59.02 -54.48
C MET A 2 6.40 -57.57 -54.19
N ILE A 3 5.26 -57.27 -53.58
CA ILE A 3 4.92 -55.95 -53.10
C ILE A 3 5.42 -55.82 -51.68
N ARG A 4 6.42 -54.95 -51.45
CA ARG A 4 6.97 -54.59 -50.13
C ARG A 4 6.15 -53.44 -49.59
N HIS A 5 5.41 -53.69 -48.53
CA HIS A 5 4.68 -52.66 -47.76
C HIS A 5 5.71 -51.95 -46.82
N CYS A 6 5.89 -50.69 -47.05
CA CYS A 6 6.69 -49.81 -46.20
C CYS A 6 5.78 -49.24 -45.11
N LEU A 7 5.93 -49.72 -43.88
CA LEU A 7 5.25 -49.18 -42.69
C LEU A 7 6.04 -47.99 -42.17
N LEU A 8 5.48 -46.78 -42.27
CA LEU A 8 5.97 -45.59 -41.57
C LEU A 8 5.46 -45.62 -40.13
N PRO A 9 6.28 -45.37 -39.14
CA PRO A 9 5.81 -45.11 -37.79
C PRO A 9 5.42 -43.65 -37.66
N ILE A 10 4.16 -43.42 -37.29
CA ILE A 10 3.64 -42.11 -36.92
C ILE A 10 4.11 -41.81 -35.50
N SER A 11 5.10 -40.94 -35.40
CA SER A 11 5.57 -40.38 -34.09
C SER A 11 4.56 -39.33 -33.63
N ALA A 12 3.72 -39.71 -32.67
CA ALA A 12 2.85 -38.76 -31.96
C ALA A 12 3.67 -37.89 -31.01
N ALA A 13 3.97 -36.66 -31.39
CA ALA A 13 4.57 -35.67 -30.52
C ALA A 13 3.53 -35.15 -29.54
N LEU A 14 3.56 -35.57 -28.28
CA LEU A 14 2.79 -34.97 -27.19
C LEU A 14 3.37 -33.58 -26.91
N LEU A 15 2.64 -32.53 -27.31
CA LEU A 15 2.89 -31.17 -26.86
C LEU A 15 2.38 -31.04 -25.42
N LEU A 16 3.25 -31.15 -24.46
CA LEU A 16 3.00 -30.72 -23.09
C LEU A 16 2.92 -29.20 -23.08
N ALA A 17 1.71 -28.67 -23.11
CA ALA A 17 1.43 -27.27 -22.81
C ALA A 17 1.70 -27.06 -21.31
N ALA A 18 2.89 -26.60 -20.97
CA ALA A 18 3.19 -26.09 -19.65
C ALA A 18 2.40 -24.80 -19.44
N CYS A 19 1.30 -24.88 -18.70
CA CYS A 19 0.67 -23.70 -18.12
C CYS A 19 1.62 -23.13 -17.07
N THR A 20 2.54 -22.28 -17.51
CA THR A 20 3.25 -21.37 -16.60
C THR A 20 2.24 -20.31 -16.18
N SER A 21 1.72 -20.41 -14.96
CA SER A 21 1.04 -19.30 -14.30
C SER A 21 2.04 -18.15 -14.23
N LEU A 22 1.90 -17.17 -15.10
CA LEU A 22 2.57 -15.88 -15.00
C LEU A 22 2.02 -15.16 -13.77
N GLY A 23 2.49 -15.55 -12.57
CA GLY A 23 2.48 -14.67 -11.44
C GLY A 23 3.33 -13.49 -11.85
N THR A 24 2.74 -12.28 -11.91
CA THR A 24 3.46 -11.06 -12.22
C THR A 24 4.57 -10.90 -11.18
N GLN A 25 5.77 -11.38 -11.50
CA GLN A 25 6.95 -11.12 -10.67
C GLN A 25 7.22 -9.63 -10.77
N MET A 26 7.05 -8.94 -9.65
CA MET A 26 7.43 -7.53 -9.55
C MET A 26 8.94 -7.44 -9.77
N SER A 27 9.33 -6.85 -10.90
CA SER A 27 10.74 -6.60 -11.23
C SER A 27 11.30 -5.44 -10.39
N ALA A 28 12.63 -5.32 -10.32
CA ALA A 28 13.30 -4.18 -9.69
C ALA A 28 12.85 -2.82 -10.30
N GLU A 29 12.42 -2.82 -11.56
CA GLU A 29 11.88 -1.67 -12.27
C GLU A 29 10.52 -1.17 -11.75
N SER A 30 9.84 -1.95 -10.92
CA SER A 30 8.56 -1.53 -10.32
C SER A 30 8.70 -0.45 -9.23
N TRP A 31 9.93 -0.18 -8.76
CA TRP A 31 10.24 0.81 -7.73
C TRP A 31 11.02 1.99 -8.32
N ARG A 32 10.38 3.15 -8.38
CA ARG A 32 10.89 4.37 -9.04
C ARG A 32 11.40 5.38 -8.03
N ASP A 33 12.14 6.38 -8.52
CA ASP A 33 12.80 7.44 -7.74
C ASP A 33 12.21 8.83 -8.04
N ASP A 34 10.93 8.91 -8.39
CA ASP A 34 10.30 10.19 -8.68
C ASP A 34 10.31 11.12 -7.45
N ALA A 35 10.54 12.41 -7.68
CA ALA A 35 10.68 13.39 -6.61
C ALA A 35 9.37 13.63 -5.87
N ALA A 36 8.24 13.65 -6.58
CA ALA A 36 6.92 13.95 -6.01
C ALA A 36 6.04 12.68 -5.95
N THR A 37 5.30 12.53 -4.85
CA THR A 37 4.24 11.54 -4.75
C THR A 37 3.03 12.05 -5.53
N PRO A 38 2.43 11.25 -6.42
CA PRO A 38 1.19 11.61 -7.09
C PRO A 38 0.06 11.90 -6.10
N GLU A 39 -0.86 12.76 -6.50
CA GLU A 39 -2.13 12.92 -5.78
C GLU A 39 -3.00 11.69 -6.02
N PHE A 40 -3.71 11.26 -4.99
CA PHE A 40 -4.65 10.15 -5.10
C PHE A 40 -5.73 10.20 -4.01
N GLU A 41 -6.82 9.53 -4.30
CA GLU A 41 -7.85 9.16 -3.34
C GLU A 41 -8.02 7.64 -3.35
N ALA A 42 -8.07 7.04 -2.17
CA ALA A 42 -8.17 5.60 -2.02
C ALA A 42 -9.10 5.24 -0.87
N SER A 43 -9.71 4.08 -0.95
CA SER A 43 -10.45 3.48 0.16
C SER A 43 -10.26 1.96 0.15
N GLY A 44 -10.44 1.36 1.32
CA GLY A 44 -10.25 -0.07 1.43
C GLY A 44 -10.22 -0.59 2.86
N ARG A 45 -9.53 -1.68 3.05
CA ARG A 45 -9.42 -2.41 4.31
C ARG A 45 -7.97 -2.46 4.75
N MET A 46 -7.75 -2.31 6.04
CA MET A 46 -6.44 -2.43 6.64
C MET A 46 -6.42 -3.50 7.73
N GLY A 47 -5.28 -4.14 7.88
CA GLY A 47 -4.98 -5.03 9.00
C GLY A 47 -3.62 -4.68 9.57
N VAL A 48 -3.57 -4.54 10.88
CA VAL A 48 -2.31 -4.40 11.63
C VAL A 48 -2.14 -5.64 12.48
N LYS A 49 -0.97 -6.24 12.43
CA LYS A 49 -0.61 -7.36 13.31
C LYS A 49 0.65 -6.99 14.06
N GLU A 50 0.53 -6.92 15.37
CA GLU A 50 1.64 -6.73 16.30
C GLU A 50 1.84 -8.03 17.08
N ASN A 51 2.96 -8.72 16.83
CA ASN A 51 3.21 -10.06 17.34
C ASN A 51 2.05 -11.01 16.99
N GLU A 52 1.28 -11.47 17.99
CA GLU A 52 0.14 -12.36 17.79
C GLU A 52 -1.22 -11.63 17.80
N ARG A 53 -1.23 -10.31 18.07
CA ARG A 53 -2.45 -9.52 18.12
C ARG A 53 -2.73 -8.89 16.76
N GLY A 54 -3.94 -9.07 16.25
CA GLY A 54 -4.40 -8.51 14.98
C GLY A 54 -5.59 -7.59 15.17
N SER A 55 -5.61 -6.49 14.42
CA SER A 55 -6.73 -5.54 14.33
C SER A 55 -7.08 -5.29 12.88
N TYR A 56 -8.36 -5.12 12.57
CA TYR A 56 -8.87 -4.85 11.24
C TYR A 56 -9.77 -3.63 11.25
N ALA A 57 -9.68 -2.83 10.19
CA ALA A 57 -10.47 -1.61 10.00
C ALA A 57 -10.68 -1.34 8.51
N ASN A 58 -11.61 -0.46 8.18
CA ASN A 58 -11.68 0.19 6.88
C ASN A 58 -10.91 1.49 6.93
N PHE A 59 -10.51 2.01 5.77
CA PHE A 59 -9.86 3.31 5.67
C PHE A 59 -10.35 4.08 4.45
N ASP A 60 -10.31 5.41 4.57
CA ASP A 60 -10.30 6.36 3.47
C ASP A 60 -9.01 7.16 3.53
N TRP A 61 -8.42 7.41 2.37
CA TRP A 61 -7.12 8.06 2.26
C TRP A 61 -7.12 9.05 1.10
N LEU A 62 -6.89 10.32 1.41
CA LEU A 62 -6.72 11.38 0.45
C LEU A 62 -5.30 11.93 0.52
N ARG A 63 -4.66 12.05 -0.62
CA ARG A 63 -3.35 12.69 -0.78
C ARG A 63 -3.43 13.74 -1.88
N THR A 64 -3.19 15.00 -1.52
CA THR A 64 -3.04 16.12 -2.44
C THR A 64 -1.66 16.76 -2.27
N ALA A 65 -1.34 17.78 -3.06
CA ALA A 65 -0.12 18.55 -2.87
C ALA A 65 -0.06 19.25 -1.50
N ALA A 66 -1.21 19.63 -0.94
CA ALA A 66 -1.31 20.42 0.29
C ALA A 66 -1.59 19.57 1.54
N VAL A 67 -2.35 18.48 1.39
CA VAL A 67 -2.94 17.74 2.52
C VAL A 67 -2.79 16.23 2.32
N GLN A 68 -2.50 15.53 3.41
CA GLN A 68 -2.69 14.09 3.52
C GLN A 68 -3.70 13.81 4.64
N LEU A 69 -4.81 13.16 4.29
CA LEU A 69 -5.88 12.80 5.19
C LEU A 69 -6.06 11.29 5.19
N PHE A 70 -5.97 10.67 6.37
CA PHE A 70 -6.18 9.24 6.55
C PHE A 70 -7.21 9.01 7.65
N GLU A 71 -8.34 8.44 7.29
CA GLU A 71 -9.42 8.12 8.22
C GLU A 71 -9.52 6.62 8.41
N VAL A 72 -9.60 6.19 9.67
CA VAL A 72 -9.82 4.79 10.07
C VAL A 72 -11.26 4.63 10.52
N LYS A 73 -11.93 3.60 10.01
CA LYS A 73 -13.34 3.31 10.28
C LYS A 73 -13.53 1.89 10.77
N THR A 74 -14.50 1.67 11.61
CA THR A 74 -14.96 0.31 11.93
C THR A 74 -15.48 -0.39 10.65
N PRO A 75 -15.63 -1.73 10.64
CA PRO A 75 -16.29 -2.41 9.52
C PRO A 75 -17.73 -1.93 9.25
N LEU A 76 -18.39 -1.33 10.25
CA LEU A 76 -19.73 -0.73 10.12
C LEU A 76 -19.69 0.70 9.57
N GLY A 77 -18.51 1.28 9.31
CA GLY A 77 -18.35 2.62 8.74
C GLY A 77 -18.23 3.76 9.75
N ASN A 78 -18.30 3.49 11.06
CA ASN A 78 -18.13 4.54 12.07
C ASN A 78 -16.65 4.94 12.15
N SER A 79 -16.37 6.26 12.20
CA SER A 79 -15.00 6.77 12.35
C SER A 79 -14.40 6.36 13.70
N VAL A 80 -13.20 5.81 13.66
CA VAL A 80 -12.38 5.46 14.84
C VAL A 80 -11.39 6.57 15.12
N GLY A 81 -10.88 7.20 14.07
CA GLY A 81 -9.94 8.29 14.15
C GLY A 81 -9.55 8.80 12.77
N ARG A 82 -9.10 10.03 12.74
CA ARG A 82 -8.67 10.72 11.53
C ARG A 82 -7.30 11.36 11.76
N LEU A 83 -6.39 11.09 10.87
CA LEU A 83 -5.08 11.75 10.81
C LEU A 83 -5.10 12.75 9.66
N CYS A 84 -4.68 13.97 9.91
CA CYS A 84 -4.48 14.98 8.88
C CYS A 84 -3.09 15.60 9.02
N GLN A 85 -2.41 15.72 7.90
CA GLN A 85 -1.11 16.37 7.77
C GLN A 85 -1.16 17.44 6.69
N ASP A 86 -0.64 18.62 7.01
CA ASP A 86 -0.41 19.73 6.08
C ASP A 86 0.90 20.46 6.42
N SER A 87 1.12 21.66 5.87
CA SER A 87 2.32 22.46 6.14
C SER A 87 2.44 22.93 7.60
N GLY A 88 1.35 22.93 8.37
CA GLY A 88 1.31 23.29 9.78
C GLY A 88 1.68 22.17 10.73
N GLY A 89 1.86 20.95 10.22
CA GLY A 89 2.17 19.76 11.01
C GLY A 89 1.17 18.63 10.83
N VAL A 90 1.06 17.77 11.84
CA VAL A 90 0.15 16.63 11.83
C VAL A 90 -0.76 16.65 13.07
N GLN A 91 -2.01 16.32 12.85
CA GLN A 91 -2.97 16.11 13.93
C GLN A 91 -3.74 14.80 13.73
N ALA A 92 -4.10 14.16 14.83
CA ALA A 92 -5.06 13.09 14.86
C ALA A 92 -6.24 13.46 15.74
N VAL A 93 -7.43 13.11 15.29
CA VAL A 93 -8.67 13.24 16.06
C VAL A 93 -9.19 11.85 16.33
N ALA A 94 -9.32 11.48 17.60
CA ALA A 94 -9.88 10.20 18.00
C ALA A 94 -11.41 10.24 18.00
N SER A 95 -12.06 9.09 18.10
CA SER A 95 -13.53 8.95 18.11
C SER A 95 -14.22 9.67 19.27
N ASP A 96 -13.51 9.91 20.37
CA ASP A 96 -13.98 10.66 21.53
C ASP A 96 -13.80 12.19 21.37
N GLY A 97 -13.31 12.65 20.21
CA GLY A 97 -13.02 14.05 19.91
C GLY A 97 -11.70 14.56 20.46
N GLN A 98 -10.90 13.74 21.14
CA GLN A 98 -9.57 14.15 21.57
C GLN A 98 -8.67 14.44 20.38
N VAL A 99 -7.96 15.56 20.45
CA VAL A 99 -7.05 16.02 19.40
C VAL A 99 -5.60 15.89 19.87
N TYR A 100 -4.83 15.14 19.12
CA TYR A 100 -3.39 14.95 19.31
C TYR A 100 -2.65 15.68 18.21
N ARG A 101 -1.54 16.36 18.55
CA ARG A 101 -0.72 17.10 17.60
C ARG A 101 0.75 16.77 17.77
N ALA A 102 1.46 16.72 16.65
CA ALA A 102 2.91 16.53 16.62
C ALA A 102 3.51 17.26 15.40
N ALA A 103 4.82 17.42 15.39
CA ALA A 103 5.51 17.96 14.23
C ALA A 103 5.56 16.95 13.07
N THR A 104 5.56 15.65 13.37
CA THR A 104 5.66 14.57 12.39
C THR A 104 4.68 13.43 12.67
N THR A 105 4.29 12.69 11.63
CA THR A 105 3.45 11.49 11.76
C THR A 105 4.14 10.38 12.55
N THR A 106 5.47 10.27 12.50
CA THR A 106 6.24 9.31 13.29
C THR A 106 6.15 9.61 14.78
N GLU A 107 6.29 10.87 15.18
CA GLU A 107 6.12 11.30 16.56
C GLU A 107 4.68 11.05 17.03
N LEU A 108 3.69 11.37 16.20
CA LEU A 108 2.29 11.13 16.52
C LEU A 108 1.97 9.64 16.66
N SER A 109 2.49 8.79 15.77
CA SER A 109 2.28 7.34 15.84
C SER A 109 2.92 6.74 17.10
N ARG A 110 4.10 7.21 17.50
CA ARG A 110 4.74 6.79 18.75
C ARG A 110 3.92 7.20 19.97
N GLN A 111 3.38 8.42 19.97
CA GLN A 111 2.55 8.92 21.07
C GLN A 111 1.24 8.13 21.21
N LEU A 112 0.59 7.78 20.09
CA LEU A 112 -0.73 7.13 20.10
C LEU A 112 -0.66 5.61 20.18
N LEU A 113 0.34 5.00 19.55
CA LEU A 113 0.42 3.55 19.35
C LEU A 113 1.57 2.90 20.14
N GLY A 114 2.51 3.71 20.65
CA GLY A 114 3.71 3.22 21.32
C GLY A 114 4.83 2.75 20.40
N TYR A 115 4.66 2.84 19.08
CA TYR A 115 5.67 2.47 18.10
C TYR A 115 5.65 3.38 16.86
N ASP A 116 6.76 3.38 16.12
CA ASP A 116 6.93 4.21 14.94
C ASP A 116 6.31 3.54 13.71
N LEU A 117 5.27 4.14 13.16
CA LEU A 117 4.79 3.82 11.82
C LEU A 117 5.35 4.82 10.80
N PRO A 118 5.81 4.36 9.65
CA PRO A 118 6.34 5.23 8.60
C PRO A 118 5.21 5.84 7.75
N VAL A 119 4.18 6.37 8.40
CA VAL A 119 2.93 6.82 7.75
C VAL A 119 3.21 7.82 6.63
N VAL A 120 4.23 8.68 6.81
CA VAL A 120 4.64 9.68 5.84
C VAL A 120 5.21 9.09 4.53
N TYR A 121 5.61 7.81 4.54
CA TYR A 121 6.22 7.17 3.38
C TYR A 121 5.34 6.08 2.76
N ILE A 122 4.25 5.69 3.42
CA ILE A 122 3.34 4.66 2.91
C ILE A 122 2.73 5.08 1.59
N ASP A 123 2.41 6.36 1.42
CA ASP A 123 1.89 6.94 0.17
C ASP A 123 2.87 6.77 -1.00
N ARG A 124 4.17 6.95 -0.75
CA ARG A 124 5.21 6.71 -1.75
C ARG A 124 5.24 5.24 -2.16
N TRP A 125 5.30 4.35 -1.19
CA TRP A 125 5.36 2.91 -1.46
C TRP A 125 4.10 2.38 -2.13
N ALA A 126 2.92 2.91 -1.79
CA ALA A 126 1.67 2.57 -2.50
C ALA A 126 1.74 2.96 -3.99
N ASN A 127 2.39 4.08 -4.31
CA ASN A 127 2.61 4.54 -5.68
C ASN A 127 3.85 3.91 -6.37
N GLY A 128 4.53 2.96 -5.72
CA GLY A 128 5.74 2.32 -6.27
C GLY A 128 6.97 3.22 -6.25
N LEU A 129 7.00 4.18 -5.34
CA LEU A 129 8.10 5.13 -5.19
C LEU A 129 8.95 4.76 -3.98
N ARG A 130 10.26 4.89 -4.13
CA ARG A 130 11.22 4.82 -3.03
C ARG A 130 11.26 6.12 -2.25
N VAL A 131 11.68 6.07 -1.00
CA VAL A 131 11.98 7.27 -0.21
C VAL A 131 13.33 7.81 -0.67
N PRO A 132 13.41 9.05 -1.17
CA PRO A 132 14.65 9.63 -1.66
C PRO A 132 15.69 9.77 -0.54
N GLY A 133 16.96 9.55 -0.90
CA GLY A 133 18.07 9.69 0.05
C GLY A 133 18.21 8.53 1.05
N GLU A 134 17.26 7.62 1.14
CA GLU A 134 17.30 6.48 2.03
C GLU A 134 17.88 5.24 1.34
N PRO A 135 18.79 4.50 1.98
CA PRO A 135 19.31 3.24 1.46
C PRO A 135 18.19 2.23 1.20
N TYR A 136 18.31 1.49 0.11
CA TYR A 136 17.33 0.47 -0.25
C TYR A 136 17.98 -0.74 -0.92
N SER A 137 17.24 -1.85 -0.97
CA SER A 137 17.51 -2.98 -1.85
C SER A 137 16.21 -3.55 -2.39
N VAL A 138 16.26 -4.14 -3.58
CA VAL A 138 15.13 -4.90 -4.13
C VAL A 138 15.48 -6.37 -4.01
N LEU A 139 14.63 -7.12 -3.33
CA LEU A 139 14.81 -8.55 -3.10
C LEU A 139 14.55 -9.35 -4.39
N PRO A 140 15.03 -10.60 -4.49
CA PRO A 140 14.82 -11.44 -5.68
C PRO A 140 13.34 -11.66 -6.04
N ASP A 141 12.43 -11.55 -5.07
CA ASP A 141 10.99 -11.66 -5.25
C ASP A 141 10.32 -10.31 -5.59
N GLY A 142 11.09 -9.25 -5.85
CA GLY A 142 10.62 -7.92 -6.23
C GLY A 142 10.20 -7.04 -5.07
N ARG A 143 10.23 -7.51 -3.81
CA ARG A 143 9.93 -6.67 -2.65
C ARG A 143 11.01 -5.61 -2.43
N LEU A 144 10.59 -4.41 -2.04
CA LEU A 144 11.51 -3.37 -1.60
C LEU A 144 11.88 -3.58 -0.13
N GLN A 145 13.16 -3.44 0.16
CA GLN A 145 13.65 -3.29 1.54
C GLN A 145 14.18 -1.89 1.72
N GLN A 146 13.53 -1.11 2.59
CA GLN A 146 13.90 0.28 2.85
C GLN A 146 13.48 0.67 4.28
N MET A 147 14.31 1.44 4.98
CA MET A 147 14.03 1.94 6.33
C MET A 147 13.63 0.85 7.34
N GLY A 148 14.23 -0.35 7.21
CA GLY A 148 13.93 -1.49 8.09
C GLY A 148 12.61 -2.22 7.78
N TRP A 149 11.88 -1.81 6.73
CA TRP A 149 10.67 -2.46 6.26
C TRP A 149 10.94 -3.30 5.03
N LYS A 150 10.24 -4.44 4.93
CA LYS A 150 10.03 -5.18 3.69
C LYS A 150 8.68 -4.79 3.14
N ILE A 151 8.65 -4.28 1.92
CA ILE A 151 7.46 -3.72 1.30
C ILE A 151 7.11 -4.55 0.07
N GLN A 152 5.90 -5.10 0.05
CA GLN A 152 5.32 -5.79 -1.10
C GLN A 152 4.15 -4.97 -1.63
N ARG A 153 4.09 -4.79 -2.94
CA ARG A 153 3.01 -4.12 -3.64
C ARG A 153 2.46 -5.04 -4.73
N ASN A 154 1.17 -5.31 -4.70
CA ASN A 154 0.51 -6.07 -5.76
C ASN A 154 -0.36 -5.13 -6.58
N LEU A 155 -0.27 -5.26 -7.90
CA LEU A 155 -1.04 -4.47 -8.85
C LEU A 155 -2.20 -5.31 -9.42
N GLY A 156 -3.28 -4.63 -9.80
CA GLY A 156 -4.32 -5.19 -10.63
C GLY A 156 -3.93 -5.20 -12.12
N GLU A 157 -4.78 -5.75 -12.95
CA GLU A 157 -4.60 -5.78 -14.41
C GLU A 157 -4.57 -4.37 -15.02
N ASP A 158 -5.21 -3.42 -14.37
CA ASP A 158 -5.23 -1.99 -14.71
C ASP A 158 -3.95 -1.23 -14.29
N GLY A 159 -2.97 -1.94 -13.68
CA GLY A 159 -1.73 -1.35 -13.17
C GLY A 159 -1.87 -0.58 -11.85
N GLN A 160 -3.08 -0.49 -11.28
CA GLN A 160 -3.29 0.17 -10.01
C GLN A 160 -2.94 -0.74 -8.84
N VAL A 161 -2.53 -0.15 -7.72
CA VAL A 161 -2.24 -0.92 -6.51
C VAL A 161 -3.53 -1.55 -5.96
N ARG A 162 -3.47 -2.84 -5.66
CA ARG A 162 -4.53 -3.61 -5.01
C ARG A 162 -4.18 -4.00 -3.58
N MET A 163 -2.90 -4.15 -3.30
CA MET A 163 -2.45 -4.49 -1.97
C MET A 163 -1.06 -3.92 -1.71
N LEU A 164 -0.88 -3.40 -0.51
CA LEU A 164 0.42 -3.02 0.03
C LEU A 164 0.60 -3.75 1.36
N LEU A 165 1.71 -4.47 1.50
CA LEU A 165 2.10 -5.15 2.73
C LEU A 165 3.46 -4.61 3.18
N LEU A 166 3.51 -4.15 4.42
CA LEU A 166 4.72 -3.71 5.10
C LEU A 166 5.00 -4.66 6.26
N GLU A 167 6.22 -5.17 6.32
CA GLU A 167 6.63 -6.11 7.35
C GLU A 167 7.95 -5.69 7.96
N ARG A 168 8.02 -5.75 9.28
CA ARG A 168 9.25 -5.73 10.09
C ARG A 168 9.09 -6.65 11.27
N THR A 169 10.16 -6.87 12.04
CA THR A 169 10.11 -7.76 13.21
C THR A 169 8.98 -7.36 14.16
N GLY A 170 8.07 -8.29 14.41
CA GLY A 170 6.95 -8.13 15.34
C GLY A 170 5.79 -7.25 14.85
N LEU A 171 5.88 -6.66 13.65
CA LEU A 171 4.83 -5.75 13.15
C LEU A 171 4.61 -5.95 11.65
N SER A 172 3.35 -6.10 11.24
CA SER A 172 2.94 -6.01 9.85
C SER A 172 1.73 -5.10 9.68
N LEU A 173 1.73 -4.36 8.57
CA LEU A 173 0.60 -3.53 8.12
C LEU A 173 0.23 -3.97 6.71
N ARG A 174 -1.02 -4.35 6.51
CA ARG A 174 -1.58 -4.71 5.21
C ARG A 174 -2.70 -3.75 4.85
N LEU A 175 -2.59 -3.13 3.68
CA LEU A 175 -3.63 -2.33 3.06
C LEU A 175 -4.14 -3.07 1.82
N VAL A 176 -5.45 -3.23 1.71
CA VAL A 176 -6.15 -3.76 0.53
C VAL A 176 -7.01 -2.65 -0.01
N PHE A 177 -6.74 -2.22 -1.23
CA PHE A 177 -7.41 -1.09 -1.87
C PHE A 177 -8.62 -1.60 -2.66
N ASP A 178 -9.80 -1.17 -2.26
CA ASP A 178 -11.04 -1.40 -2.99
C ASP A 178 -11.20 -0.34 -4.10
N ARG A 179 -10.71 0.89 -3.85
CA ARG A 179 -10.59 2.00 -4.82
C ARG A 179 -9.23 2.67 -4.69
N PHE A 180 -8.67 3.09 -5.82
CA PHE A 180 -7.46 3.90 -5.90
C PHE A 180 -7.51 4.72 -7.20
N GLY A 181 -7.52 6.04 -7.13
CA GLY A 181 -7.67 6.90 -8.29
C GLY A 181 -7.33 8.36 -8.01
N GLN A 182 -7.71 9.23 -8.92
CA GLN A 182 -7.53 10.67 -8.76
C GLN A 182 -8.47 11.22 -7.69
N PRO A 183 -8.04 12.24 -6.92
CA PRO A 183 -8.88 12.84 -5.90
C PRO A 183 -10.01 13.66 -6.52
N GLU A 184 -11.22 13.49 -5.97
CA GLU A 184 -12.39 14.30 -6.34
C GLU A 184 -12.34 15.69 -5.70
N GLN A 185 -11.76 15.78 -4.49
CA GLN A 185 -11.63 17.03 -3.75
C GLN A 185 -10.15 17.35 -3.47
N ARG A 186 -9.81 18.63 -3.42
CA ARG A 186 -8.45 19.12 -3.13
C ARG A 186 -8.48 20.18 -2.03
N PRO A 187 -8.63 19.78 -0.76
CA PRO A 187 -8.56 20.72 0.36
C PRO A 187 -7.18 21.38 0.43
N GLY A 188 -7.15 22.63 0.84
CA GLY A 188 -5.93 23.41 0.98
C GLY A 188 -5.23 23.23 2.33
N SER A 189 -5.97 22.79 3.35
CA SER A 189 -5.46 22.62 4.71
C SER A 189 -6.25 21.59 5.50
N CYS A 190 -5.71 21.16 6.64
CA CYS A 190 -6.43 20.33 7.60
C CYS A 190 -7.64 21.05 8.24
N ALA A 191 -7.62 22.38 8.29
CA ALA A 191 -8.72 23.16 8.82
C ALA A 191 -10.01 23.03 7.98
N ASP A 192 -9.87 22.81 6.68
CA ASP A 192 -11.03 22.64 5.78
C ASP A 192 -11.84 21.37 6.10
N HIS A 193 -11.27 20.44 6.85
CA HIS A 193 -11.92 19.21 7.32
C HIS A 193 -12.24 19.20 8.83
N ALA A 194 -11.84 20.22 9.58
CA ALA A 194 -12.02 20.25 11.03
C ALA A 194 -13.51 20.33 11.46
N GLY A 195 -14.41 20.70 10.56
CA GLY A 195 -15.84 20.82 10.82
C GLY A 195 -16.68 19.56 10.51
N GLN A 196 -16.08 18.54 9.94
CA GLN A 196 -16.75 17.25 9.75
C GLN A 196 -16.55 16.41 11.01
N ALA A 197 -17.59 16.30 11.84
CA ALA A 197 -17.59 15.49 13.05
C ALA A 197 -17.16 14.04 12.75
N VAL A 198 -16.36 13.50 13.64
CA VAL A 198 -15.96 12.08 13.65
C VAL A 198 -17.13 11.22 14.09
#